data_b4e3cf8ce5bd9bcd95dd7d18167ddf72
#
_entry.id   b4e3cf8ce5bd9bcd95dd7d18167ddf72
#
_cell.length_a   1.000
_cell.length_b   1.000
_cell.length_c   1.000
_cell.angle_alpha   90.00
_cell.angle_beta   90.00
_cell.angle_gamma   90.00
#
_symmetry.space_group_name_H-M   'P 1'
#
loop_
_entity.id
_entity.type
_entity.pdbx_description
1 polymer ?
#
loop_
_entity_poly.entity_id
_entity_poly.type
_entity_poly.pdbx_seq_one_letter_code
_entity_poly.pdbx_strand_id
1 'polypeptide(L)'
;IEAQLRELMDIPVFHDDQHGTAIIAAAGLINALALTGRDISSTRLVINGAGAAGIACTELLTAIGFKKDNVILCDTKGVIWKGRTEGMNQWKSAHAAVTDRRTLAEALDSADAFFGLSQKGAVTPAMVKPMAANPIIFAMANPDREITPEEVAAIRDDAIMATGRSDYPNQIN
;
A
#
# COMPACT_ATOMS: atom_id res chain seq x y z
N ILE A 1 15.40 6.02 -14.70
CA ILE A 1 14.96 6.85 -15.86
C ILE A 1 14.61 8.25 -15.37
N GLU A 2 13.65 8.44 -14.42
CA GLU A 2 13.22 9.76 -13.98
C GLU A 2 14.38 10.62 -13.45
N ALA A 3 15.20 10.10 -12.55
CA ALA A 3 16.36 10.81 -12.01
C ALA A 3 17.31 11.29 -13.12
N GLN A 4 17.57 10.44 -14.12
CA GLN A 4 18.40 10.79 -15.28
C GLN A 4 17.74 11.88 -16.14
N LEU A 5 16.41 11.81 -16.33
CA LEU A 5 15.69 12.84 -17.09
C LEU A 5 15.73 14.19 -16.38
N ARG A 6 15.61 14.22 -15.05
CA ARG A 6 15.75 15.44 -14.24
C ARG A 6 17.12 16.09 -14.35
N GLU A 7 18.18 15.30 -14.52
CA GLU A 7 19.53 15.81 -14.73
C GLU A 7 19.77 16.34 -16.15
N LEU A 8 19.09 15.76 -17.14
CA LEU A 8 19.33 16.02 -18.56
C LEU A 8 18.40 17.11 -19.14
N MET A 9 17.25 17.35 -18.52
CA MET A 9 16.22 18.22 -19.10
C MET A 9 16.05 19.50 -18.28
N ASP A 10 15.89 20.62 -19.00
CA ASP A 10 15.64 21.95 -18.43
C ASP A 10 14.13 22.25 -18.34
N ILE A 11 13.34 21.24 -18.01
CA ILE A 11 11.89 21.33 -17.77
C ILE A 11 11.53 20.49 -16.55
N PRO A 12 10.40 20.74 -15.86
CA PRO A 12 9.92 19.89 -14.78
C PRO A 12 9.68 18.45 -15.29
N VAL A 13 10.23 17.48 -14.58
CA VAL A 13 10.02 16.04 -14.84
C VAL A 13 9.27 15.45 -13.67
N PHE A 14 8.09 14.89 -13.94
CA PHE A 14 7.21 14.28 -12.95
C PHE A 14 6.65 12.96 -13.49
N HIS A 15 6.80 11.89 -12.73
CA HIS A 15 6.28 10.58 -13.06
C HIS A 15 5.01 10.31 -12.24
N ASP A 16 3.85 10.43 -12.89
CA ASP A 16 2.55 10.38 -12.22
C ASP A 16 2.25 9.02 -11.59
N ASP A 17 2.51 7.91 -12.30
CA ASP A 17 2.33 6.55 -11.75
C ASP A 17 3.15 6.28 -10.49
N GLN A 18 4.16 7.06 -10.24
CA GLN A 18 4.99 6.98 -9.04
C GLN A 18 4.55 8.00 -7.99
N HIS A 19 4.70 9.28 -8.30
CA HIS A 19 4.51 10.37 -7.33
C HIS A 19 3.03 10.78 -7.18
N GLY A 20 2.26 10.79 -8.27
CA GLY A 20 0.84 11.11 -8.23
C GLY A 20 0.07 10.08 -7.40
N THR A 21 0.32 8.79 -7.65
CA THR A 21 -0.25 7.69 -6.85
C THR A 21 0.12 7.82 -5.37
N ALA A 22 1.37 8.12 -5.04
CA ALA A 22 1.79 8.29 -3.65
C ALA A 22 1.08 9.47 -2.97
N ILE A 23 0.96 10.61 -3.64
CA ILE A 23 0.32 11.82 -3.11
C ILE A 23 -1.16 11.56 -2.82
N ILE A 24 -1.90 11.01 -3.79
CA ILE A 24 -3.34 10.81 -3.62
C ILE A 24 -3.65 9.70 -2.61
N ALA A 25 -2.87 8.62 -2.60
CA ALA A 25 -3.02 7.55 -1.63
C ALA A 25 -2.72 8.04 -0.20
N ALA A 26 -1.68 8.87 -0.02
CA ALA A 26 -1.38 9.48 1.28
C ALA A 26 -2.50 10.43 1.74
N ALA A 27 -3.04 11.27 0.85
CA ALA A 27 -4.15 12.16 1.17
C ALA A 27 -5.41 11.37 1.60
N GLY A 28 -5.76 10.30 0.87
CA GLY A 28 -6.86 9.43 1.24
C GLY A 28 -6.64 8.73 2.58
N LEU A 29 -5.41 8.25 2.83
CA LEU A 29 -5.08 7.60 4.08
C LEU A 29 -5.17 8.56 5.29
N ILE A 30 -4.68 9.79 5.17
CA ILE A 30 -4.79 10.80 6.23
C ILE A 30 -6.26 11.01 6.61
N ASN A 31 -7.15 11.15 5.62
CA ASN A 31 -8.57 11.29 5.87
C ASN A 31 -9.18 10.04 6.52
N ALA A 32 -8.82 8.84 6.07
CA ALA A 32 -9.31 7.59 6.64
C ALA A 32 -8.81 7.38 8.07
N LEU A 33 -7.57 7.77 8.39
CA LEU A 33 -7.03 7.75 9.75
C LEU A 33 -7.82 8.70 10.67
N ALA A 34 -8.15 9.91 10.20
CA ALA A 34 -8.96 10.86 10.95
C ALA A 34 -10.36 10.29 11.22
N LEU A 35 -11.01 9.66 10.24
CA LEU A 35 -12.33 9.03 10.40
C LEU A 35 -12.32 7.87 11.39
N THR A 36 -11.23 7.10 11.45
CA THR A 36 -11.08 5.96 12.36
C THR A 36 -10.48 6.32 13.71
N GLY A 37 -10.08 7.57 13.91
CA GLY A 37 -9.41 8.03 15.13
C GLY A 37 -8.02 7.42 15.35
N ARG A 38 -7.37 6.95 14.27
CA ARG A 38 -6.04 6.34 14.36
C ARG A 38 -4.93 7.37 14.31
N ASP A 39 -3.90 7.12 15.08
CA ASP A 39 -2.64 7.88 15.00
C ASP A 39 -1.73 7.27 13.92
N ILE A 40 -1.18 8.14 13.07
CA ILE A 40 -0.31 7.78 11.96
C ILE A 40 0.94 7.00 12.42
N SER A 41 1.48 7.35 13.58
CA SER A 41 2.73 6.75 14.09
C SER A 41 2.55 5.34 14.67
N SER A 42 1.32 4.93 14.97
CA SER A 42 0.99 3.61 15.51
C SER A 42 0.27 2.71 14.51
N THR A 43 -0.19 3.25 13.39
CA THR A 43 -0.91 2.51 12.35
C THR A 43 0.01 1.51 11.63
N ARG A 44 -0.43 0.26 11.52
CA ARG A 44 0.25 -0.80 10.79
C ARG A 44 -0.27 -0.87 9.36
N LEU A 45 0.61 -0.61 8.40
CA LEU A 45 0.30 -0.55 6.97
C LEU A 45 0.98 -1.68 6.21
N VAL A 46 0.22 -2.36 5.37
CA VAL A 46 0.76 -3.32 4.38
C VAL A 46 0.60 -2.74 2.98
N ILE A 47 1.70 -2.68 2.23
CA ILE A 47 1.72 -2.25 0.84
C ILE A 47 2.06 -3.46 -0.03
N ASN A 48 1.14 -3.89 -0.89
CA ASN A 48 1.36 -4.98 -1.84
C ASN A 48 1.61 -4.45 -3.24
N GLY A 49 2.85 -4.57 -3.69
CA GLY A 49 3.37 -4.03 -4.94
C GLY A 49 4.62 -3.19 -4.68
N ALA A 50 5.81 -3.79 -4.80
CA ALA A 50 7.11 -3.14 -4.56
C ALA A 50 7.72 -2.57 -5.86
N GLY A 51 6.88 -2.03 -6.71
CA GLY A 51 7.26 -1.25 -7.89
C GLY A 51 7.46 0.23 -7.56
N ALA A 52 7.54 1.07 -8.60
CA ALA A 52 7.77 2.51 -8.43
C ALA A 52 6.74 3.18 -7.51
N ALA A 53 5.44 2.90 -7.71
CA ALA A 53 4.36 3.44 -6.88
C ALA A 53 4.46 2.99 -5.41
N GLY A 54 4.67 1.69 -5.16
CA GLY A 54 4.76 1.16 -3.79
C GLY A 54 5.95 1.71 -3.02
N ILE A 55 7.11 1.85 -3.66
CA ILE A 55 8.29 2.49 -3.06
C ILE A 55 8.00 3.97 -2.75
N ALA A 56 7.44 4.72 -3.71
CA ALA A 56 7.11 6.14 -3.50
C ALA A 56 6.07 6.34 -2.39
N CYS A 57 5.04 5.48 -2.32
CA CYS A 57 4.08 5.50 -1.22
C CYS A 57 4.77 5.27 0.14
N THR A 58 5.65 4.27 0.23
CA THR A 58 6.40 3.97 1.45
C THR A 58 7.26 5.13 1.90
N GLU A 59 7.98 5.77 0.98
CA GLU A 59 8.84 6.93 1.24
C GLU A 59 8.03 8.13 1.71
N LEU A 60 6.97 8.49 0.99
CA LEU A 60 6.11 9.62 1.34
C LEU A 60 5.43 9.42 2.70
N LEU A 61 4.84 8.25 2.95
CA LEU A 61 4.17 7.96 4.20
C LEU A 61 5.14 7.98 5.39
N THR A 62 6.35 7.47 5.22
CA THR A 62 7.40 7.57 6.24
C THR A 62 7.79 9.03 6.50
N ALA A 63 7.89 9.85 5.44
CA ALA A 63 8.23 11.27 5.57
C ALA A 63 7.14 12.08 6.32
N ILE A 64 5.86 11.69 6.22
CA ILE A 64 4.75 12.36 6.90
C ILE A 64 4.40 11.78 8.28
N GLY A 65 5.16 10.79 8.77
CA GLY A 65 5.05 10.35 10.17
C GLY A 65 4.76 8.87 10.41
N PHE A 66 4.57 8.04 9.38
CA PHE A 66 4.54 6.59 9.58
C PHE A 66 5.88 6.08 10.09
N LYS A 67 5.86 5.29 11.14
CA LYS A 67 7.08 4.60 11.58
C LYS A 67 7.44 3.50 10.59
N LYS A 68 8.69 3.46 10.17
CA LYS A 68 9.20 2.47 9.22
C LYS A 68 8.90 1.03 9.66
N ASP A 69 8.98 0.75 10.95
CA ASP A 69 8.73 -0.58 11.51
C ASP A 69 7.25 -1.01 11.45
N ASN A 70 6.34 -0.06 11.22
CA ASN A 70 4.91 -0.31 11.07
C ASN A 70 4.49 -0.45 9.59
N VAL A 71 5.41 -0.34 8.64
CA VAL A 71 5.13 -0.52 7.21
C VAL A 71 5.76 -1.81 6.70
N ILE A 72 4.94 -2.71 6.18
CA ILE A 72 5.37 -3.95 5.54
C ILE A 72 5.11 -3.85 4.04
N LEU A 73 6.19 -3.92 3.26
CA LEU A 73 6.12 -3.97 1.81
C LEU A 73 6.14 -5.43 1.34
N CYS A 74 5.26 -5.77 0.40
CA CYS A 74 5.16 -7.10 -0.23
C CYS A 74 5.34 -7.01 -1.74
N ASP A 75 5.80 -8.10 -2.33
CA ASP A 75 5.83 -8.31 -3.77
C ASP A 75 5.31 -9.73 -4.13
N THR A 76 5.48 -10.17 -5.36
CA THR A 76 5.05 -11.50 -5.84
C THR A 76 5.69 -12.69 -5.09
N LYS A 77 6.75 -12.44 -4.33
CA LYS A 77 7.43 -13.43 -3.50
C LYS A 77 7.05 -13.34 -2.03
N GLY A 78 6.10 -12.48 -1.68
CA GLY A 78 5.64 -12.22 -0.31
C GLY A 78 6.31 -11.01 0.33
N VAL A 79 6.44 -11.05 1.64
CA VAL A 79 6.99 -9.96 2.45
C VAL A 79 8.44 -9.65 2.06
N ILE A 80 8.77 -8.35 1.98
CA ILE A 80 10.14 -7.86 1.86
C ILE A 80 10.72 -7.69 3.26
N TRP A 81 11.40 -8.73 3.72
CA TRP A 81 11.96 -8.82 5.06
C TRP A 81 13.48 -8.71 5.06
N LYS A 82 14.06 -8.26 6.17
CA LYS A 82 15.51 -8.06 6.32
C LYS A 82 16.25 -9.40 6.30
N GLY A 83 17.05 -9.63 5.28
CA GLY A 83 17.76 -10.90 5.06
C GLY A 83 17.22 -11.71 3.88
N ARG A 84 16.09 -11.30 3.29
CA ARG A 84 15.61 -11.89 2.03
C ARG A 84 16.61 -11.57 0.90
N THR A 85 16.91 -12.58 0.08
CA THR A 85 17.83 -12.44 -1.07
C THR A 85 17.09 -12.53 -2.41
N GLU A 86 16.05 -13.36 -2.48
CA GLU A 86 15.31 -13.59 -3.71
C GLU A 86 14.50 -12.37 -4.16
N GLY A 87 14.68 -11.95 -5.42
CA GLY A 87 13.91 -10.86 -6.03
C GLY A 87 14.16 -9.49 -5.41
N MET A 88 15.30 -9.30 -4.74
CA MET A 88 15.67 -8.04 -4.09
C MET A 88 16.44 -7.12 -5.04
N ASN A 89 16.35 -5.83 -4.74
CA ASN A 89 17.15 -4.75 -5.31
C ASN A 89 17.40 -3.69 -4.23
N GLN A 90 18.17 -2.66 -4.57
CA GLN A 90 18.55 -1.62 -3.62
C GLN A 90 17.36 -0.90 -2.96
N TRP A 91 16.28 -0.60 -3.73
CA TRP A 91 15.08 0.06 -3.21
C TRP A 91 14.30 -0.84 -2.26
N LYS A 92 14.05 -2.09 -2.65
CA LYS A 92 13.39 -3.07 -1.77
C LYS A 92 14.20 -3.30 -0.50
N SER A 93 15.52 -3.39 -0.62
CA SER A 93 16.41 -3.59 0.54
C SER A 93 16.37 -2.43 1.53
N ALA A 94 16.21 -1.19 1.04
CA ALA A 94 16.07 -0.01 1.89
C ALA A 94 14.79 -0.03 2.74
N HIS A 95 13.74 -0.75 2.28
CA HIS A 95 12.44 -0.84 2.94
C HIS A 95 12.14 -2.24 3.53
N ALA A 96 13.15 -3.10 3.64
CA ALA A 96 12.99 -4.43 4.21
C ALA A 96 12.63 -4.36 5.71
N ALA A 97 11.52 -4.99 6.07
CA ALA A 97 11.01 -5.01 7.43
C ALA A 97 11.75 -6.04 8.32
N VAL A 98 11.90 -5.74 9.59
CA VAL A 98 12.33 -6.70 10.61
C VAL A 98 11.09 -7.44 11.11
N THR A 99 10.82 -8.62 10.56
CA THR A 99 9.60 -9.38 10.85
C THR A 99 9.80 -10.87 10.52
N ASP A 100 9.05 -11.72 11.21
CA ASP A 100 8.96 -13.16 10.92
C ASP A 100 7.88 -13.50 9.89
N ARG A 101 7.07 -12.53 9.47
CA ARG A 101 6.06 -12.70 8.42
C ARG A 101 6.72 -12.91 7.07
N ARG A 102 6.16 -13.82 6.26
CA ARG A 102 6.72 -14.18 4.93
C ARG A 102 5.73 -14.01 3.80
N THR A 103 4.44 -14.19 4.06
CA THR A 103 3.36 -14.12 3.08
C THR A 103 2.53 -12.86 3.23
N LEU A 104 1.80 -12.47 2.16
CA LEU A 104 0.84 -11.36 2.22
C LEU A 104 -0.26 -11.63 3.27
N ALA A 105 -0.73 -12.87 3.39
CA ALA A 105 -1.74 -13.25 4.37
C ALA A 105 -1.25 -13.01 5.81
N GLU A 106 -0.02 -13.42 6.11
CA GLU A 106 0.58 -13.14 7.42
C GLU A 106 0.80 -11.65 7.66
N ALA A 107 1.15 -10.89 6.61
CA ALA A 107 1.31 -9.45 6.71
C ALA A 107 0.00 -8.73 7.05
N LEU A 108 -1.11 -9.17 6.46
CA LEU A 108 -2.44 -8.60 6.66
C LEU A 108 -3.07 -8.96 8.02
N ASP A 109 -2.64 -10.04 8.66
CA ASP A 109 -3.14 -10.37 10.00
C ASP A 109 -2.88 -9.23 10.98
N SER A 110 -3.98 -8.73 11.55
CA SER A 110 -4.00 -7.59 12.47
C SER A 110 -3.47 -6.27 11.87
N ALA A 111 -3.33 -6.13 10.55
CA ALA A 111 -2.98 -4.87 9.90
C ALA A 111 -4.14 -3.87 9.98
N ASP A 112 -3.83 -2.58 10.17
CA ASP A 112 -4.81 -1.50 10.23
C ASP A 112 -5.16 -0.95 8.85
N ALA A 113 -4.19 -0.97 7.93
CA ALA A 113 -4.35 -0.46 6.58
C ALA A 113 -3.67 -1.34 5.53
N PHE A 114 -4.23 -1.34 4.33
CA PHE A 114 -3.73 -2.05 3.16
C PHE A 114 -3.73 -1.14 1.93
N PHE A 115 -2.61 -1.12 1.20
CA PHE A 115 -2.49 -0.53 -0.12
C PHE A 115 -2.21 -1.61 -1.16
N GLY A 116 -3.14 -1.81 -2.08
CA GLY A 116 -2.98 -2.66 -3.25
C GLY A 116 -2.45 -1.87 -4.43
N LEU A 117 -1.26 -2.21 -4.89
CA LEU A 117 -0.56 -1.60 -6.03
C LEU A 117 0.04 -2.71 -6.91
N SER A 118 -0.65 -3.85 -7.01
CA SER A 118 -0.12 -5.08 -7.61
C SER A 118 -0.97 -5.60 -8.77
N GLN A 119 -1.81 -6.58 -8.52
CA GLN A 119 -2.57 -7.26 -9.56
C GLN A 119 -3.92 -7.76 -9.04
N LYS A 120 -4.83 -8.01 -9.98
CA LYS A 120 -6.15 -8.60 -9.72
C LYS A 120 -6.08 -9.84 -8.82
N GLY A 121 -6.97 -9.88 -7.81
CA GLY A 121 -7.18 -11.06 -6.99
C GLY A 121 -6.01 -11.42 -6.07
N ALA A 122 -5.05 -10.51 -5.86
CA ALA A 122 -3.94 -10.74 -4.96
C ALA A 122 -4.37 -10.86 -3.49
N VAL A 123 -5.53 -10.32 -3.15
CA VAL A 123 -6.12 -10.37 -1.79
C VAL A 123 -7.43 -11.16 -1.83
N THR A 124 -7.58 -12.08 -0.90
CA THR A 124 -8.80 -12.87 -0.74
C THR A 124 -9.62 -12.41 0.48
N PRO A 125 -10.93 -12.68 0.54
CA PRO A 125 -11.74 -12.44 1.74
C PRO A 125 -11.15 -13.03 3.02
N ALA A 126 -10.53 -14.20 2.94
CA ALA A 126 -9.87 -14.86 4.07
C ALA A 126 -8.68 -14.04 4.62
N MET A 127 -7.97 -13.30 3.77
CA MET A 127 -6.85 -12.43 4.17
C MET A 127 -7.34 -11.12 4.81
N VAL A 128 -8.51 -10.62 4.42
CA VAL A 128 -9.11 -9.39 4.97
C VAL A 128 -9.74 -9.63 6.33
N LYS A 129 -10.33 -10.80 6.54
CA LYS A 129 -11.05 -11.13 7.78
C LYS A 129 -10.24 -10.93 9.06
N PRO A 130 -8.95 -11.31 9.16
CA PRO A 130 -8.12 -11.12 10.36
C PRO A 130 -7.49 -9.73 10.48
N MET A 131 -7.74 -8.78 9.58
CA MET A 131 -7.28 -7.40 9.76
C MET A 131 -7.86 -6.77 11.03
N ALA A 132 -7.24 -5.70 11.50
CA ALA A 132 -7.71 -4.96 12.67
C ALA A 132 -9.16 -4.45 12.50
N ALA A 133 -9.82 -4.02 13.57
CA ALA A 133 -11.15 -3.41 13.53
C ALA A 133 -11.11 -2.12 12.68
N ASN A 134 -12.19 -1.82 11.94
CA ASN A 134 -12.29 -0.68 11.03
C ASN A 134 -11.08 -0.55 10.08
N PRO A 135 -10.73 -1.60 9.30
CA PRO A 135 -9.54 -1.56 8.46
C PRO A 135 -9.72 -0.59 7.30
N ILE A 136 -8.62 0.02 6.88
CA ILE A 136 -8.56 0.89 5.71
C ILE A 136 -7.99 0.07 4.55
N ILE A 137 -8.77 -0.09 3.46
CA ILE A 137 -8.40 -0.94 2.33
C ILE A 137 -8.46 -0.11 1.04
N PHE A 138 -7.30 0.19 0.45
CA PHE A 138 -7.17 0.83 -0.84
C PHE A 138 -6.70 -0.18 -1.88
N ALA A 139 -7.65 -0.73 -2.66
CA ALA A 139 -7.37 -1.69 -3.74
C ALA A 139 -7.25 -0.93 -5.07
N MET A 140 -6.04 -0.53 -5.42
CA MET A 140 -5.74 0.43 -6.48
C MET A 140 -5.18 -0.21 -7.77
N ALA A 141 -5.04 -1.54 -7.84
CA ALA A 141 -4.58 -2.20 -9.06
C ALA A 141 -5.51 -1.88 -10.25
N ASN A 142 -4.91 -1.64 -11.40
CA ASN A 142 -5.59 -1.27 -12.63
C ASN A 142 -5.24 -2.27 -13.76
N PRO A 143 -6.20 -2.77 -14.57
CA PRO A 143 -7.63 -2.40 -14.60
C PRO A 143 -8.49 -3.09 -13.53
N ASP A 144 -8.05 -4.19 -12.98
CA ASP A 144 -8.76 -5.01 -12.00
C ASP A 144 -8.06 -4.97 -10.64
N ARG A 145 -8.84 -4.90 -9.57
CA ARG A 145 -8.38 -4.69 -8.19
C ARG A 145 -7.87 -5.97 -7.53
N GLU A 146 -7.11 -5.82 -6.47
CA GLU A 146 -6.67 -6.92 -5.60
C GLU A 146 -7.83 -7.65 -4.96
N ILE A 147 -8.86 -6.90 -4.54
CA ILE A 147 -10.15 -7.39 -4.00
C ILE A 147 -11.23 -6.36 -4.33
N THR A 148 -12.46 -6.78 -4.56
CA THR A 148 -13.56 -5.87 -4.86
C THR A 148 -14.25 -5.35 -3.60
N PRO A 149 -14.89 -4.15 -3.65
CA PRO A 149 -15.70 -3.64 -2.54
C PRO A 149 -16.81 -4.60 -2.12
N GLU A 150 -17.45 -5.31 -3.06
CA GLU A 150 -18.49 -6.28 -2.80
C GLU A 150 -17.99 -7.49 -2.02
N GLU A 151 -16.78 -7.99 -2.35
CA GLU A 151 -16.14 -9.09 -1.62
C GLU A 151 -15.79 -8.68 -0.19
N VAL A 152 -15.34 -7.45 0.03
CA VAL A 152 -15.08 -6.92 1.38
C VAL A 152 -16.38 -6.74 2.14
N ALA A 153 -17.40 -6.11 1.55
CA ALA A 153 -18.69 -5.88 2.19
C ALA A 153 -19.43 -7.18 2.58
N ALA A 154 -19.19 -8.27 1.84
CA ALA A 154 -19.76 -9.58 2.16
C ALA A 154 -19.22 -10.20 3.47
N ILE A 155 -18.06 -9.72 3.96
CA ILE A 155 -17.37 -10.31 5.12
C ILE A 155 -17.15 -9.32 6.27
N ARG A 156 -17.20 -8.00 5.99
CA ARG A 156 -16.97 -6.91 6.96
C ARG A 156 -17.81 -5.70 6.60
N ASP A 157 -18.43 -5.11 7.60
CA ASP A 157 -19.26 -3.89 7.51
C ASP A 157 -18.53 -2.65 8.08
N ASP A 158 -17.36 -2.86 8.71
CA ASP A 158 -16.57 -1.84 9.37
C ASP A 158 -15.41 -1.29 8.52
N ALA A 159 -15.18 -1.84 7.31
CA ALA A 159 -14.05 -1.46 6.49
C ALA A 159 -14.26 -0.12 5.74
N ILE A 160 -13.24 0.75 5.76
CA ILE A 160 -13.13 1.87 4.81
C ILE A 160 -12.48 1.34 3.54
N MET A 161 -13.30 1.20 2.49
CA MET A 161 -12.85 0.66 1.20
C MET A 161 -12.79 1.75 0.14
N ALA A 162 -11.66 1.84 -0.57
CA ALA A 162 -11.50 2.69 -1.75
C ALA A 162 -10.79 1.97 -2.89
N THR A 163 -11.01 2.44 -4.11
CA THR A 163 -10.44 1.85 -5.34
C THR A 163 -9.79 2.90 -6.21
N GLY A 164 -9.01 2.48 -7.19
CA GLY A 164 -8.43 3.35 -8.23
C GLY A 164 -9.41 3.69 -9.38
N ARG A 165 -10.72 3.44 -9.24
CA ARG A 165 -11.71 3.63 -10.33
C ARG A 165 -12.86 4.54 -9.93
N SER A 166 -13.30 5.36 -10.88
CA SER A 166 -14.38 6.33 -10.72
C SER A 166 -15.80 5.73 -10.69
N ASP A 167 -15.94 4.44 -10.96
CA ASP A 167 -17.21 3.72 -10.90
C ASP A 167 -17.60 3.25 -9.48
N TYR A 168 -16.77 3.56 -8.48
CA TYR A 168 -17.03 3.30 -7.07
C TYR A 168 -17.14 4.60 -6.25
N PRO A 169 -17.91 4.61 -5.15
CA PRO A 169 -18.14 5.81 -4.35
C PRO A 169 -16.86 6.45 -3.79
N ASN A 170 -15.90 5.63 -3.37
CA ASN A 170 -14.60 6.10 -2.85
C ASN A 170 -13.51 5.81 -3.88
N GLN A 171 -13.04 6.86 -4.49
CA GLN A 171 -11.97 6.80 -5.47
C GLN A 171 -10.67 7.37 -4.90
N ILE A 172 -9.59 6.60 -5.04
CA ILE A 172 -8.20 7.00 -4.77
C ILE A 172 -7.40 6.79 -6.05
N ASN A 173 -6.92 7.86 -6.66
CA ASN A 173 -6.14 7.90 -7.90
C ASN A 173 -6.97 8.04 -9.19
#